data_03348c8bd96e7d7b40cf0cbde636c15d
#
_entry.id   03348c8bd96e7d7b40cf0cbde636c15d
#
_cell.length_a   1.000
_cell.length_b   1.000
_cell.length_c   1.000
_cell.angle_alpha   90.00
_cell.angle_beta   90.00
_cell.angle_gamma   90.00
#
_symmetry.space_group_name_H-M   'P 1'
#
loop_
_entity.id
_entity.type
_entity.pdbx_description
1 polymer ?
#
loop_
_entity_poly.entity_id
_entity_poly.type
_entity_poly.pdbx_seq_one_letter_code
_entity_poly.pdbx_strand_id
1 'polypeptide(L)'
;SSDVSSLESSIASISTNISSVESSINSVNTSIASVESTLPKIYLHTNGVTLVARSSAVVGQSYTYSGTSYMVVDDSNISAQVAADNFNLVTTRVTSMYRMFRNDGSFNTDIGFWDTSSVTNMDQMFVNASSFNQNISAWDVSNVTNMNSAFQNSAFNQNIGSWDVSSVTIMSSMFYSNEAFNQNIGSWDVSSVTNMNTMLYQAEGFDQDLSGWCVQSNFAS
;
A
#
# COMPACT_ATOMS: atom_id res chain seq x y z
N SER A 1 -15.33 -36.05 -47.46
CA SER A 1 -15.75 -36.84 -46.27
C SER A 1 -14.59 -37.29 -45.41
N SER A 2 -13.40 -37.65 -45.97
CA SER A 2 -12.24 -38.03 -45.16
C SER A 2 -11.70 -36.91 -44.29
N ASP A 3 -11.71 -35.67 -44.76
CA ASP A 3 -11.18 -34.52 -44.03
C ASP A 3 -12.05 -34.12 -42.84
N VAL A 4 -13.37 -34.31 -42.96
CA VAL A 4 -14.33 -34.06 -41.86
C VAL A 4 -14.13 -35.07 -40.72
N SER A 5 -14.02 -36.34 -41.07
CA SER A 5 -13.78 -37.41 -40.04
C SER A 5 -12.42 -37.24 -39.33
N SER A 6 -11.40 -36.77 -40.05
CA SER A 6 -10.09 -36.46 -39.47
C SER A 6 -10.17 -35.27 -38.51
N LEU A 7 -10.93 -34.23 -38.85
CA LEU A 7 -11.20 -33.07 -38.00
C LEU A 7 -11.99 -33.45 -36.74
N GLU A 8 -13.04 -34.24 -36.88
CA GLU A 8 -13.83 -34.77 -35.75
C GLU A 8 -12.97 -35.55 -34.77
N SER A 9 -12.08 -36.44 -35.28
CA SER A 9 -11.15 -37.21 -34.45
C SER A 9 -10.15 -36.27 -33.72
N SER A 10 -9.67 -35.22 -34.39
CA SER A 10 -8.78 -34.23 -33.80
C SER A 10 -9.47 -33.43 -32.70
N ILE A 11 -10.72 -33.02 -32.94
CA ILE A 11 -11.55 -32.29 -31.94
C ILE A 11 -11.78 -33.20 -30.71
N ALA A 12 -12.12 -34.45 -30.89
CA ALA A 12 -12.30 -35.42 -29.80
C ALA A 12 -11.01 -35.60 -28.96
N SER A 13 -9.85 -35.68 -29.64
CA SER A 13 -8.55 -35.77 -28.97
C SER A 13 -8.23 -34.48 -28.18
N ILE A 14 -8.47 -33.30 -28.74
CA ILE A 14 -8.29 -32.03 -28.06
C ILE A 14 -9.21 -31.94 -26.84
N SER A 15 -10.48 -32.29 -26.97
CA SER A 15 -11.43 -32.30 -25.84
C SER A 15 -10.96 -33.22 -24.72
N THR A 16 -10.43 -34.40 -25.02
CA THR A 16 -9.86 -35.32 -24.02
C THR A 16 -8.64 -34.69 -23.32
N ASN A 17 -7.76 -34.02 -24.07
CA ASN A 17 -6.59 -33.35 -23.53
C ASN A 17 -6.99 -32.19 -22.63
N ILE A 18 -7.99 -31.38 -23.01
CA ILE A 18 -8.54 -30.31 -22.18
C ILE A 18 -9.04 -30.85 -20.84
N SER A 19 -9.85 -31.93 -20.86
CA SER A 19 -10.37 -32.54 -19.64
C SER A 19 -9.25 -33.08 -18.73
N SER A 20 -8.17 -33.63 -19.32
CA SER A 20 -6.99 -34.08 -18.58
C SER A 20 -6.24 -32.89 -17.92
N VAL A 21 -6.09 -31.78 -18.64
CA VAL A 21 -5.47 -30.56 -18.12
C VAL A 21 -6.32 -29.97 -16.99
N GLU A 22 -7.64 -29.88 -17.15
CA GLU A 22 -8.57 -29.40 -16.11
C GLU A 22 -8.48 -30.25 -14.84
N SER A 23 -8.41 -31.58 -14.98
CA SER A 23 -8.21 -32.50 -13.84
C SER A 23 -6.88 -32.23 -13.13
N SER A 24 -5.80 -32.01 -13.88
CA SER A 24 -4.48 -31.68 -13.34
C SER A 24 -4.47 -30.37 -12.61
N ILE A 25 -5.12 -29.33 -13.15
CA ILE A 25 -5.28 -28.02 -12.52
C ILE A 25 -6.03 -28.17 -11.19
N ASN A 26 -7.12 -28.93 -11.16
CA ASN A 26 -7.88 -29.17 -9.94
C ASN A 26 -7.06 -29.89 -8.86
N SER A 27 -6.24 -30.87 -9.25
CA SER A 27 -5.33 -31.54 -8.33
C SER A 27 -4.27 -30.62 -7.75
N VAL A 28 -3.67 -29.75 -8.58
CA VAL A 28 -2.71 -28.73 -8.14
C VAL A 28 -3.38 -27.73 -7.18
N ASN A 29 -4.57 -27.24 -7.51
CA ASN A 29 -5.32 -26.32 -6.65
C ASN A 29 -5.63 -26.93 -5.28
N THR A 30 -6.01 -28.23 -5.25
CA THR A 30 -6.24 -28.95 -4.00
C THR A 30 -4.95 -29.07 -3.18
N SER A 31 -3.83 -29.33 -3.81
CA SER A 31 -2.53 -29.42 -3.16
C SER A 31 -2.09 -28.07 -2.61
N ILE A 32 -2.30 -26.98 -3.36
CA ILE A 32 -2.03 -25.60 -2.91
C ILE A 32 -2.89 -25.28 -1.68
N ALA A 33 -4.19 -25.56 -1.71
CA ALA A 33 -5.09 -25.30 -0.57
C ALA A 33 -4.66 -26.09 0.68
N SER A 34 -4.19 -27.32 0.51
CA SER A 34 -3.66 -28.14 1.59
C SER A 34 -2.41 -27.51 2.22
N VAL A 35 -1.44 -27.08 1.41
CA VAL A 35 -0.23 -26.39 1.88
C VAL A 35 -0.59 -25.08 2.57
N GLU A 36 -1.45 -24.25 1.97
CA GLU A 36 -1.88 -22.98 2.55
C GLU A 36 -2.59 -23.15 3.90
N SER A 37 -3.29 -24.27 4.12
CA SER A 37 -3.96 -24.56 5.40
C SER A 37 -2.98 -24.78 6.55
N THR A 38 -1.78 -25.26 6.26
CA THR A 38 -0.73 -25.55 7.24
C THR A 38 0.19 -24.37 7.51
N LEU A 39 0.21 -23.36 6.62
CA LEU A 39 1.08 -22.20 6.77
C LEU A 39 0.49 -21.18 7.76
N PRO A 40 1.34 -20.42 8.48
CA PRO A 40 0.87 -19.29 9.30
C PRO A 40 0.00 -18.33 8.47
N LYS A 41 -1.11 -17.85 9.04
CA LYS A 41 -2.05 -16.95 8.35
C LYS A 41 -1.48 -15.55 8.13
N ILE A 42 -0.56 -15.14 9.00
CA ILE A 42 0.23 -13.92 8.86
C ILE A 42 1.71 -14.25 8.96
N TYR A 43 2.54 -13.48 8.27
CA TYR A 43 3.99 -13.69 8.24
C TYR A 43 4.73 -12.37 8.05
N LEU A 44 6.01 -12.34 8.43
CA LEU A 44 6.88 -11.22 8.16
C LEU A 44 7.33 -11.23 6.70
N HIS A 45 7.18 -10.11 6.00
CA HIS A 45 7.65 -9.96 4.63
C HIS A 45 9.19 -10.04 4.55
N THR A 46 9.74 -10.29 3.38
CA THR A 46 11.19 -10.39 3.14
C THR A 46 11.97 -9.11 3.44
N ASN A 47 11.31 -7.96 3.53
CA ASN A 47 11.92 -6.70 3.99
C ASN A 47 12.23 -6.68 5.50
N GLY A 48 11.80 -7.69 6.25
CA GLY A 48 12.06 -7.83 7.68
C GLY A 48 11.25 -6.90 8.60
N VAL A 49 10.29 -6.16 8.06
CA VAL A 49 9.48 -5.15 8.80
C VAL A 49 7.99 -5.41 8.66
N THR A 50 7.50 -5.56 7.43
CA THR A 50 6.06 -5.57 7.11
C THR A 50 5.40 -6.89 7.47
N LEU A 51 4.27 -6.85 8.20
CA LEU A 51 3.41 -8.02 8.46
C LEU A 51 2.37 -8.15 7.36
N VAL A 52 2.30 -9.34 6.76
CA VAL A 52 1.46 -9.66 5.60
C VAL A 52 0.46 -10.77 5.94
N ALA A 53 -0.79 -10.61 5.49
CA ALA A 53 -1.82 -11.64 5.58
C ALA A 53 -1.84 -12.51 4.32
N ARG A 54 -1.88 -13.84 4.48
CA ARG A 54 -2.15 -14.75 3.37
C ARG A 54 -3.61 -14.66 2.92
N SER A 55 -3.91 -15.14 1.71
CA SER A 55 -5.26 -15.22 1.17
C SER A 55 -6.24 -15.96 2.09
N SER A 56 -5.75 -16.98 2.82
CA SER A 56 -6.51 -17.79 3.77
C SER A 56 -6.74 -17.15 5.14
N ALA A 57 -6.15 -15.97 5.42
CA ALA A 57 -6.46 -15.21 6.63
C ALA A 57 -7.85 -14.56 6.51
N VAL A 58 -8.59 -14.46 7.60
CA VAL A 58 -9.96 -13.93 7.60
C VAL A 58 -9.97 -12.52 8.19
N VAL A 59 -10.61 -11.58 7.49
CA VAL A 59 -10.82 -10.21 7.97
C VAL A 59 -11.61 -10.23 9.29
N GLY A 60 -11.18 -9.41 10.25
CA GLY A 60 -11.76 -9.35 11.59
C GLY A 60 -11.26 -10.44 12.55
N GLN A 61 -10.46 -11.40 12.08
CA GLN A 61 -9.83 -12.40 12.94
C GLN A 61 -8.43 -11.96 13.35
N SER A 62 -8.04 -12.35 14.57
CA SER A 62 -6.70 -12.10 15.10
C SER A 62 -5.84 -13.35 14.99
N TYR A 63 -4.57 -13.14 14.65
CA TYR A 63 -3.54 -14.18 14.54
C TYR A 63 -2.29 -13.74 15.30
N THR A 64 -1.59 -14.69 15.89
CA THR A 64 -0.40 -14.42 16.68
C THR A 64 0.86 -14.49 15.82
N TYR A 65 1.71 -13.47 15.90
CA TYR A 65 3.06 -13.46 15.35
C TYR A 65 4.04 -13.02 16.45
N SER A 66 5.09 -13.81 16.70
CA SER A 66 6.10 -13.54 17.73
C SER A 66 5.53 -13.16 19.11
N GLY A 67 4.44 -13.82 19.52
CA GLY A 67 3.79 -13.60 20.82
C GLY A 67 2.80 -12.43 20.88
N THR A 68 2.72 -11.61 19.84
CA THR A 68 1.76 -10.48 19.73
C THR A 68 0.58 -10.88 18.87
N SER A 69 -0.63 -10.48 19.27
CA SER A 69 -1.86 -10.70 18.53
C SER A 69 -2.10 -9.55 17.57
N TYR A 70 -2.33 -9.86 16.28
CA TYR A 70 -2.62 -8.89 15.22
C TYR A 70 -3.93 -9.24 14.54
N MET A 71 -4.79 -8.25 14.33
CA MET A 71 -6.06 -8.42 13.61
C MET A 71 -5.86 -8.14 12.13
N VAL A 72 -6.38 -9.01 11.27
CA VAL A 72 -6.44 -8.78 9.83
C VAL A 72 -7.60 -7.84 9.52
N VAL A 73 -7.31 -6.74 8.82
CA VAL A 73 -8.29 -5.69 8.49
C VAL A 73 -8.36 -5.45 6.99
N ASP A 74 -9.45 -4.82 6.58
CA ASP A 74 -9.66 -4.23 5.25
C ASP A 74 -10.35 -2.85 5.40
N ASP A 75 -10.76 -2.24 4.29
CA ASP A 75 -11.39 -0.91 4.28
C ASP A 75 -12.71 -0.85 5.08
N SER A 76 -13.38 -2.00 5.30
CA SER A 76 -14.67 -2.04 6.02
C SER A 76 -14.54 -1.89 7.53
N ASN A 77 -13.39 -2.25 8.11
CA ASN A 77 -13.23 -2.31 9.57
C ASN A 77 -12.00 -1.56 10.12
N ILE A 78 -11.01 -1.18 9.30
CA ILE A 78 -9.79 -0.52 9.79
C ILE A 78 -10.08 0.76 10.56
N SER A 79 -10.99 1.61 10.07
CA SER A 79 -11.33 2.87 10.74
C SER A 79 -11.89 2.67 12.14
N ALA A 80 -12.67 1.61 12.37
CA ALA A 80 -13.20 1.27 13.68
C ALA A 80 -12.10 0.79 14.64
N GLN A 81 -11.09 0.05 14.13
CA GLN A 81 -9.94 -0.39 14.91
C GLN A 81 -9.06 0.78 15.33
N VAL A 82 -8.76 1.68 14.39
CA VAL A 82 -7.98 2.91 14.67
C VAL A 82 -8.70 3.79 15.68
N ALA A 83 -10.02 3.98 15.56
CA ALA A 83 -10.82 4.74 16.52
C ALA A 83 -10.89 4.08 17.93
N ALA A 84 -10.57 2.81 18.04
CA ALA A 84 -10.48 2.06 19.30
C ALA A 84 -9.02 1.95 19.81
N ASP A 85 -8.08 2.73 19.26
CA ASP A 85 -6.64 2.70 19.56
C ASP A 85 -6.00 1.30 19.38
N ASN A 86 -6.57 0.46 18.52
CA ASN A 86 -5.99 -0.82 18.15
C ASN A 86 -5.13 -0.66 16.90
N PHE A 87 -3.81 -0.66 17.06
CA PHE A 87 -2.84 -0.52 15.97
C PHE A 87 -2.10 -1.82 15.61
N ASN A 88 -2.33 -2.91 16.37
CA ASN A 88 -1.80 -4.24 16.04
C ASN A 88 -2.61 -4.85 14.88
N LEU A 89 -2.45 -4.26 13.69
CA LEU A 89 -3.24 -4.59 12.50
C LEU A 89 -2.35 -5.17 11.40
N VAL A 90 -2.89 -6.09 10.61
CA VAL A 90 -2.32 -6.55 9.35
C VAL A 90 -3.18 -5.97 8.23
N THR A 91 -2.62 -5.04 7.48
CA THR A 91 -3.32 -4.11 6.59
C THR A 91 -3.24 -4.49 5.10
N THR A 92 -2.76 -5.69 4.79
CA THR A 92 -2.55 -6.20 3.40
C THR A 92 -3.74 -5.99 2.45
N ARG A 93 -4.96 -5.90 3.00
CA ARG A 93 -6.21 -5.74 2.22
C ARG A 93 -6.80 -4.34 2.29
N VAL A 94 -6.09 -3.41 2.89
CA VAL A 94 -6.51 -2.01 2.97
C VAL A 94 -6.10 -1.31 1.68
N THR A 95 -7.05 -0.68 1.02
CA THR A 95 -6.82 0.06 -0.23
C THR A 95 -6.89 1.58 -0.03
N SER A 96 -7.51 2.04 1.07
CA SER A 96 -7.63 3.47 1.37
C SER A 96 -7.31 3.77 2.83
N MET A 97 -6.39 4.72 3.02
CA MET A 97 -6.04 5.31 4.32
C MET A 97 -6.51 6.77 4.41
N TYR A 98 -7.60 7.09 3.68
CA TYR A 98 -8.18 8.43 3.63
C TYR A 98 -8.54 8.95 5.02
N ARG A 99 -7.92 10.08 5.42
CA ARG A 99 -8.16 10.80 6.69
C ARG A 99 -7.95 9.98 7.97
N MET A 100 -7.21 8.87 7.93
CA MET A 100 -7.15 7.87 9.00
C MET A 100 -6.71 8.44 10.35
N PHE A 101 -5.73 9.35 10.35
CA PHE A 101 -5.20 10.03 11.56
C PHE A 101 -5.39 11.54 11.49
N ARG A 102 -6.37 12.00 10.70
CA ARG A 102 -6.61 13.44 10.52
C ARG A 102 -7.09 14.07 11.81
N ASN A 103 -6.44 15.17 12.20
CA ASN A 103 -6.69 15.93 13.43
C ASN A 103 -6.37 15.16 14.73
N ASP A 104 -5.65 14.07 14.65
CA ASP A 104 -5.12 13.37 15.83
C ASP A 104 -3.73 13.92 16.18
N GLY A 105 -3.72 15.06 16.89
CA GLY A 105 -2.49 15.75 17.27
C GLY A 105 -1.60 14.95 18.26
N SER A 106 -2.16 13.91 18.89
CA SER A 106 -1.43 13.04 19.84
C SER A 106 -0.88 11.77 19.21
N PHE A 107 -1.37 11.41 18.02
CA PHE A 107 -0.97 10.15 17.37
C PHE A 107 0.52 10.12 17.04
N ASN A 108 1.23 9.16 17.61
CA ASN A 108 2.64 8.87 17.30
C ASN A 108 2.97 7.38 17.54
N THR A 109 2.01 6.48 17.32
CA THR A 109 2.22 5.03 17.46
C THR A 109 2.98 4.50 16.26
N ASP A 110 3.89 3.54 16.49
CA ASP A 110 4.60 2.85 15.43
C ASP A 110 3.63 2.00 14.59
N ILE A 111 3.52 2.36 13.32
CA ILE A 111 2.76 1.66 12.27
C ILE A 111 3.66 1.33 11.07
N GLY A 112 4.97 1.40 11.23
CA GLY A 112 5.94 1.14 10.16
C GLY A 112 5.86 -0.28 9.59
N PHE A 113 5.32 -1.24 10.38
CA PHE A 113 5.13 -2.63 9.98
C PHE A 113 3.84 -2.88 9.16
N TRP A 114 2.98 -1.89 8.99
CA TRP A 114 1.76 -2.01 8.19
C TRP A 114 2.11 -2.30 6.72
N ASP A 115 1.37 -3.20 6.11
CA ASP A 115 1.45 -3.50 4.68
C ASP A 115 0.63 -2.50 3.89
N THR A 116 1.30 -1.64 3.14
CA THR A 116 0.67 -0.59 2.34
C THR A 116 0.65 -0.90 0.85
N SER A 117 1.11 -2.09 0.46
CA SER A 117 1.25 -2.49 -0.95
C SER A 117 -0.05 -2.47 -1.76
N SER A 118 -1.22 -2.58 -1.10
CA SER A 118 -2.53 -2.46 -1.75
C SER A 118 -3.12 -1.04 -1.70
N VAL A 119 -2.48 -0.10 -0.99
CA VAL A 119 -3.03 1.24 -0.78
C VAL A 119 -2.90 2.09 -2.03
N THR A 120 -4.01 2.69 -2.45
CA THR A 120 -4.07 3.61 -3.59
C THR A 120 -4.35 5.05 -3.19
N ASN A 121 -4.87 5.28 -1.97
CA ASN A 121 -5.30 6.59 -1.51
C ASN A 121 -4.81 6.88 -0.08
N MET A 122 -3.95 7.91 0.06
CA MET A 122 -3.45 8.46 1.33
C MET A 122 -3.88 9.93 1.53
N ASP A 123 -4.96 10.38 0.84
CA ASP A 123 -5.44 11.76 0.95
C ASP A 123 -5.75 12.13 2.41
N GLN A 124 -5.12 13.21 2.88
CA GLN A 124 -5.29 13.79 4.21
C GLN A 124 -4.98 12.84 5.40
N MET A 125 -4.18 11.78 5.18
CA MET A 125 -3.97 10.72 6.18
C MET A 125 -3.48 11.27 7.53
N PHE A 126 -2.51 12.21 7.53
CA PHE A 126 -1.91 12.78 8.74
C PHE A 126 -2.10 14.31 8.85
N VAL A 127 -3.17 14.86 8.25
CA VAL A 127 -3.45 16.31 8.40
C VAL A 127 -3.61 16.66 9.88
N ASN A 128 -2.85 17.65 10.34
CA ASN A 128 -2.83 18.10 11.74
C ASN A 128 -2.42 17.04 12.77
N ALA A 129 -1.72 15.97 12.34
CA ALA A 129 -1.11 14.99 13.24
C ALA A 129 0.23 15.55 13.79
N SER A 130 0.14 16.52 14.68
CA SER A 130 1.26 17.35 15.12
C SER A 130 2.33 16.62 15.94
N SER A 131 2.08 15.37 16.38
CA SER A 131 3.06 14.51 17.04
C SER A 131 3.62 13.40 16.15
N PHE A 132 3.02 13.13 14.98
CA PHE A 132 3.39 11.98 14.16
C PHE A 132 4.77 12.15 13.52
N ASN A 133 5.70 11.30 13.91
CA ASN A 133 7.05 11.24 13.34
C ASN A 133 7.65 9.81 13.41
N GLN A 134 6.84 8.77 13.16
CA GLN A 134 7.31 7.39 13.14
C GLN A 134 7.93 7.01 11.81
N ASN A 135 8.88 6.05 11.86
CA ASN A 135 9.55 5.55 10.67
C ASN A 135 8.60 4.71 9.80
N ILE A 136 8.26 5.23 8.64
CA ILE A 136 7.42 4.58 7.61
C ILE A 136 8.19 4.37 6.31
N SER A 137 9.52 4.37 6.34
CA SER A 137 10.36 4.18 5.14
C SER A 137 10.19 2.81 4.46
N ALA A 138 9.69 1.81 5.21
CA ALA A 138 9.41 0.46 4.68
C ALA A 138 8.06 0.35 3.97
N TRP A 139 7.23 1.39 3.99
CA TRP A 139 5.95 1.37 3.28
C TRP A 139 6.14 1.28 1.77
N ASP A 140 5.41 0.38 1.15
CA ASP A 140 5.29 0.30 -0.30
C ASP A 140 4.17 1.26 -0.75
N VAL A 141 4.55 2.34 -1.42
CA VAL A 141 3.63 3.36 -1.93
C VAL A 141 3.49 3.32 -3.46
N SER A 142 4.05 2.30 -4.11
CA SER A 142 4.11 2.18 -5.57
C SER A 142 2.73 2.16 -6.26
N ASN A 143 1.68 1.76 -5.53
CA ASN A 143 0.29 1.77 -6.00
C ASN A 143 -0.50 3.04 -5.61
N VAL A 144 0.10 3.94 -4.81
CA VAL A 144 -0.60 5.15 -4.36
C VAL A 144 -0.72 6.16 -5.52
N THR A 145 -1.94 6.64 -5.75
CA THR A 145 -2.23 7.64 -6.79
C THR A 145 -2.55 9.01 -6.21
N ASN A 146 -2.98 9.08 -4.96
CA ASN A 146 -3.39 10.32 -4.30
C ASN A 146 -2.72 10.48 -2.92
N MET A 147 -1.85 11.48 -2.81
CA MET A 147 -1.18 11.92 -1.57
C MET A 147 -1.53 13.37 -1.19
N ASN A 148 -2.70 13.88 -1.66
CA ASN A 148 -3.11 15.24 -1.34
C ASN A 148 -3.12 15.47 0.18
N SER A 149 -2.43 16.51 0.64
CA SER A 149 -2.37 16.91 2.05
C SER A 149 -1.92 15.79 3.02
N ALA A 150 -1.24 14.75 2.56
CA ALA A 150 -0.95 13.55 3.37
C ALA A 150 -0.25 13.87 4.69
N PHE A 151 0.68 14.84 4.71
CA PHE A 151 1.44 15.29 5.88
C PHE A 151 1.27 16.80 6.15
N GLN A 152 0.14 17.37 5.74
CA GLN A 152 -0.15 18.78 5.95
C GLN A 152 -0.19 19.11 7.45
N ASN A 153 0.55 20.17 7.87
CA ASN A 153 0.57 20.64 9.26
C ASN A 153 0.85 19.51 10.27
N SER A 154 1.80 18.62 9.94
CA SER A 154 2.28 17.52 10.80
C SER A 154 3.73 17.75 11.24
N ALA A 155 4.21 16.94 12.21
CA ALA A 155 5.62 16.97 12.62
C ALA A 155 6.50 15.97 11.84
N PHE A 156 5.98 15.40 10.78
CA PHE A 156 6.65 14.31 10.06
C PHE A 156 7.95 14.76 9.39
N ASN A 157 9.06 14.09 9.74
CA ASN A 157 10.39 14.33 9.16
C ASN A 157 11.22 13.04 9.08
N GLN A 158 10.61 11.91 8.72
CA GLN A 158 11.34 10.66 8.52
C GLN A 158 11.74 10.48 7.06
N ASN A 159 12.84 9.73 6.83
CA ASN A 159 13.36 9.49 5.50
C ASN A 159 12.39 8.66 4.65
N ILE A 160 11.89 9.24 3.59
CA ILE A 160 11.01 8.64 2.58
C ILE A 160 11.58 8.79 1.16
N GLY A 161 12.87 9.11 1.03
CA GLY A 161 13.53 9.30 -0.26
C GLY A 161 13.53 8.05 -1.15
N SER A 162 13.39 6.86 -0.56
CA SER A 162 13.30 5.58 -1.29
C SER A 162 11.89 5.21 -1.77
N TRP A 163 10.86 5.99 -1.43
CA TRP A 163 9.50 5.72 -1.88
C TRP A 163 9.39 5.79 -3.41
N ASP A 164 8.77 4.78 -4.01
CA ASP A 164 8.37 4.81 -5.42
C ASP A 164 7.05 5.57 -5.55
N VAL A 165 7.13 6.83 -5.96
CA VAL A 165 5.96 7.71 -6.14
C VAL A 165 5.55 7.85 -7.61
N SER A 166 6.09 7.02 -8.51
CA SER A 166 5.88 7.12 -9.96
C SER A 166 4.41 6.97 -10.41
N SER A 167 3.57 6.33 -9.57
CA SER A 167 2.12 6.23 -9.80
C SER A 167 1.31 7.42 -9.27
N VAL A 168 1.92 8.31 -8.47
CA VAL A 168 1.18 9.40 -7.83
C VAL A 168 0.82 10.48 -8.84
N THR A 169 -0.47 10.84 -8.87
CA THR A 169 -0.99 11.89 -9.75
C THR A 169 -1.32 13.19 -9.02
N ILE A 170 -1.56 13.12 -7.70
CA ILE A 170 -1.95 14.27 -6.86
C ILE A 170 -1.06 14.32 -5.62
N MET A 171 -0.28 15.39 -5.48
CA MET A 171 0.56 15.72 -4.32
C MET A 171 0.28 17.13 -3.77
N SER A 172 -0.88 17.74 -4.12
CA SER A 172 -1.19 19.09 -3.66
C SER A 172 -1.16 19.17 -2.13
N SER A 173 -0.55 20.21 -1.61
CA SER A 173 -0.43 20.49 -0.15
C SER A 173 0.18 19.33 0.67
N MET A 174 0.91 18.37 0.08
CA MET A 174 1.38 17.17 0.78
C MET A 174 2.15 17.50 2.07
N PHE A 175 3.01 18.51 2.04
CA PHE A 175 3.78 19.01 3.19
C PHE A 175 3.45 20.49 3.52
N TYR A 176 2.26 20.96 3.15
CA TYR A 176 1.82 22.32 3.46
C TYR A 176 1.93 22.60 4.97
N SER A 177 2.62 23.66 5.37
CA SER A 177 2.88 24.01 6.78
C SER A 177 3.51 22.87 7.62
N ASN A 178 4.20 21.93 7.00
CA ASN A 178 5.05 20.99 7.72
C ASN A 178 6.44 21.61 7.92
N GLU A 179 6.61 22.38 8.98
CA GLU A 179 7.84 23.14 9.27
C GLU A 179 9.05 22.25 9.56
N ALA A 180 8.80 20.97 9.94
CA ALA A 180 9.86 20.04 10.31
C ALA A 180 10.46 19.28 9.12
N PHE A 181 9.70 19.14 8.02
CA PHE A 181 10.08 18.26 6.93
C PHE A 181 11.30 18.80 6.15
N ASN A 182 12.39 18.02 6.16
CA ASN A 182 13.62 18.33 5.42
C ASN A 182 14.33 17.06 4.92
N GLN A 183 13.58 16.11 4.38
CA GLN A 183 14.18 14.88 3.83
C GLN A 183 14.45 15.00 2.35
N ASN A 184 15.55 14.34 1.90
CA ASN A 184 15.90 14.33 0.50
C ASN A 184 14.90 13.50 -0.33
N ILE A 185 14.10 14.19 -1.12
CA ILE A 185 13.10 13.64 -2.06
C ILE A 185 13.46 13.98 -3.52
N GLY A 186 14.67 14.47 -3.79
CA GLY A 186 15.11 14.88 -5.13
C GLY A 186 15.17 13.75 -6.16
N SER A 187 15.21 12.48 -5.69
CA SER A 187 15.19 11.29 -6.55
C SER A 187 13.80 10.81 -6.93
N TRP A 188 12.72 11.41 -6.42
CA TRP A 188 11.36 10.99 -6.73
C TRP A 188 11.03 11.20 -8.21
N ASP A 189 10.46 10.18 -8.85
CA ASP A 189 9.86 10.33 -10.18
C ASP A 189 8.46 10.95 -10.05
N VAL A 190 8.38 12.24 -10.33
CA VAL A 190 7.13 13.02 -10.27
C VAL A 190 6.51 13.23 -11.64
N SER A 191 6.94 12.49 -12.67
CA SER A 191 6.50 12.67 -14.06
C SER A 191 5.00 12.39 -14.26
N SER A 192 4.38 11.57 -13.41
CA SER A 192 2.93 11.30 -13.43
C SER A 192 2.10 12.34 -12.67
N VAL A 193 2.73 13.24 -11.90
CA VAL A 193 2.00 14.19 -11.05
C VAL A 193 1.36 15.26 -11.92
N THR A 194 0.05 15.45 -11.75
CA THR A 194 -0.75 16.46 -12.46
C THR A 194 -1.15 17.63 -11.57
N ASN A 195 -1.03 17.47 -10.24
CA ASN A 195 -1.31 18.54 -9.29
C ASN A 195 -0.36 18.44 -8.08
N MET A 196 0.54 19.43 -7.92
CA MET A 196 1.40 19.60 -6.74
C MET A 196 1.29 21.02 -6.17
N ASN A 197 0.16 21.70 -6.37
CA ASN A 197 -0.06 23.05 -5.88
C ASN A 197 0.21 23.14 -4.37
N THR A 198 0.95 24.15 -3.94
CA THR A 198 1.25 24.40 -2.53
C THR A 198 1.89 23.22 -1.77
N MET A 199 2.50 22.25 -2.49
CA MET A 199 3.05 21.03 -1.89
C MET A 199 3.99 21.30 -0.70
N LEU A 200 4.86 22.30 -0.84
CA LEU A 200 5.87 22.71 0.15
C LEU A 200 5.60 24.13 0.69
N TYR A 201 4.39 24.69 0.48
CA TYR A 201 4.08 26.02 0.96
C TYR A 201 4.15 26.08 2.49
N GLN A 202 4.88 27.06 3.04
CA GLN A 202 5.17 27.19 4.48
C GLN A 202 5.87 25.96 5.12
N ALA A 203 6.54 25.12 4.34
CA ALA A 203 7.46 24.09 4.84
C ALA A 203 8.83 24.74 5.11
N GLU A 204 8.93 25.59 6.11
CA GLU A 204 10.07 26.51 6.35
C GLU A 204 11.41 25.77 6.58
N GLY A 205 11.36 24.53 7.07
CA GLY A 205 12.55 23.68 7.27
C GLY A 205 13.11 23.08 5.99
N PHE A 206 12.37 23.11 4.87
CA PHE A 206 12.75 22.38 3.66
C PHE A 206 13.78 23.15 2.82
N ASP A 207 14.97 22.57 2.65
CA ASP A 207 16.08 23.14 1.86
C ASP A 207 16.74 22.17 0.87
N GLN A 208 16.03 21.06 0.51
CA GLN A 208 16.60 20.01 -0.35
C GLN A 208 16.55 20.38 -1.84
N ASP A 209 17.52 19.85 -2.61
CA ASP A 209 17.60 20.06 -4.06
C ASP A 209 16.54 19.23 -4.80
N LEU A 210 15.67 19.92 -5.54
CA LEU A 210 14.62 19.34 -6.38
C LEU A 210 14.90 19.55 -7.88
N SER A 211 16.10 19.97 -8.27
CA SER A 211 16.45 20.24 -9.66
C SER A 211 16.35 19.02 -10.59
N GLY A 212 16.35 17.81 -10.00
CA GLY A 212 16.15 16.55 -10.72
C GLY A 212 14.71 16.24 -11.09
N TRP A 213 13.73 17.01 -10.59
CA TRP A 213 12.33 16.74 -10.88
C TRP A 213 11.93 17.16 -12.29
N CYS A 214 11.44 16.20 -13.08
CA CYS A 214 10.80 16.46 -14.37
C CYS A 214 9.31 16.77 -14.16
N VAL A 215 8.99 18.03 -13.87
CA VAL A 215 7.58 18.47 -13.74
C VAL A 215 6.99 18.75 -15.13
N GLN A 216 5.75 18.33 -15.36
CA GLN A 216 5.04 18.68 -16.59
C GLN A 216 4.87 20.20 -16.67
N SER A 217 5.12 20.80 -17.84
CA SER A 217 5.12 22.25 -18.07
C SER A 217 3.76 22.96 -17.86
N ASN A 218 2.76 22.25 -17.41
CA ASN A 218 1.38 22.73 -17.23
C ASN A 218 1.05 23.20 -15.81
N PHE A 219 2.01 23.17 -14.90
CA PHE A 219 1.82 23.83 -13.59
C PHE A 219 1.90 25.34 -13.80
N ALA A 220 0.74 25.97 -14.08
CA ALA A 220 0.64 27.42 -14.05
C ALA A 220 0.94 27.89 -12.63
N SER A 221 1.90 28.80 -12.53
CA SER A 221 2.37 29.50 -11.35
C SER A 221 1.24 30.18 -10.55
#